data_de4a5debb1ddd90687711f1505576f80
#
_entry.id   de4a5debb1ddd90687711f1505576f80
#
_cell.length_a   1.000
_cell.length_b   1.000
_cell.length_c   1.000
_cell.angle_alpha   90.00
_cell.angle_beta   90.00
_cell.angle_gamma   90.00
#
_symmetry.space_group_name_H-M   'P 1'
#
loop_
_entity.id
_entity.type
_entity.pdbx_description
1 polymer ?
#
loop_
_entity_poly.entity_id
_entity_poly.type
_entity_poly.pdbx_seq_one_letter_code
_entity_poly.pdbx_strand_id
1 'polypeptide(L)'
;FIAVADTGEWIDGRVTRDASGRLSGLADVTVTPMKNAKGVHAGKSGMDAESLAIAGNRIYVGFEGRHRIDSYPLAGHAQANAAPGPDFLIPPYELRRNGSFEALATDDAGRMVAIAEKSIDTHGNLFAAIVRGQQKGIFKVVKREGYDVTDAAFLPDGDLLVLERRFSLLAGVAMRIRRFAGEAIRPGATVDGPVIMQAYGGTHRIDNMEGMDILRADDGAHHVIIVSDDNNSPLQNTLMLEFRLAD
;
A
#
# COMPACT_ATOMS: atom_id res chain seq x y z
N PHE A 1 8.22 11.19 -5.85
CA PHE A 1 7.26 10.31 -5.19
C PHE A 1 6.00 11.04 -4.80
N ILE A 2 4.93 10.29 -4.64
CA ILE A 2 3.67 10.73 -4.05
C ILE A 2 3.31 9.73 -2.96
N ALA A 3 2.97 10.21 -1.78
CA ALA A 3 2.46 9.41 -0.68
C ALA A 3 1.23 10.08 -0.06
N VAL A 4 0.50 9.36 0.76
CA VAL A 4 -0.64 9.86 1.54
C VAL A 4 -0.37 9.65 3.03
N ALA A 5 -0.91 10.53 3.86
CA ALA A 5 -0.93 10.38 5.30
C ALA A 5 -2.36 10.08 5.78
N ASP A 6 -2.48 9.34 6.88
CA ASP A 6 -3.75 8.98 7.53
C ASP A 6 -4.58 10.18 8.01
N THR A 7 -3.95 11.33 8.12
CA THR A 7 -4.57 12.63 8.42
C THR A 7 -5.18 13.31 7.20
N GLY A 8 -5.03 12.71 6.00
CA GLY A 8 -5.61 13.19 4.74
C GLY A 8 -4.77 14.24 4.05
N GLU A 9 -3.47 14.07 4.01
CA GLU A 9 -2.54 14.89 3.26
C GLU A 9 -1.87 14.12 2.13
N TRP A 10 -1.53 14.85 1.06
CA TRP A 10 -0.54 14.47 0.08
C TRP A 10 0.85 14.80 0.59
N ILE A 11 1.79 13.89 0.38
CA ILE A 11 3.21 14.11 0.60
C ILE A 11 3.91 13.89 -0.74
N ASP A 12 4.34 14.98 -1.35
CA ASP A 12 5.06 14.98 -2.62
C ASP A 12 6.53 15.27 -2.40
N GLY A 13 7.39 14.72 -3.23
CA GLY A 13 8.80 15.03 -3.15
C GLY A 13 9.61 14.28 -4.21
N ARG A 14 10.92 14.43 -4.10
CA ARG A 14 11.88 13.80 -4.98
C ARG A 14 12.87 12.97 -4.18
N VAL A 15 13.04 11.70 -4.57
CA VAL A 15 14.12 10.85 -4.05
C VAL A 15 15.45 11.36 -4.60
N THR A 16 16.44 11.53 -3.73
CA THR A 16 17.81 11.88 -4.12
C THR A 16 18.71 10.66 -4.04
N ARG A 17 19.69 10.60 -4.95
CA ARG A 17 20.64 9.51 -5.03
C ARG A 17 22.07 10.04 -4.97
N ASP A 18 22.97 9.28 -4.38
CA ASP A 18 24.41 9.58 -4.37
C ASP A 18 25.06 9.30 -5.74
N ALA A 19 26.36 9.56 -5.86
CA ALA A 19 27.12 9.34 -7.08
C ALA A 19 27.19 7.87 -7.53
N SER A 20 26.85 6.92 -6.66
CA SER A 20 26.76 5.49 -6.96
C SER A 20 25.33 5.03 -7.30
N GLY A 21 24.37 5.98 -7.37
CA GLY A 21 22.97 5.69 -7.65
C GLY A 21 22.16 5.20 -6.44
N ARG A 22 22.74 5.14 -5.25
CA ARG A 22 22.05 4.67 -4.03
C ARG A 22 21.16 5.77 -3.45
N LEU A 23 20.04 5.35 -2.88
CA LEU A 23 19.16 6.23 -2.11
C LEU A 23 19.97 7.01 -1.06
N SER A 24 19.90 8.34 -1.11
CA SER A 24 20.66 9.24 -0.21
C SER A 24 19.79 10.20 0.59
N GLY A 25 18.52 10.38 0.23
CA GLY A 25 17.60 11.25 0.95
C GLY A 25 16.39 11.66 0.11
N LEU A 26 15.69 12.68 0.62
CA LEU A 26 14.53 13.30 -0.02
C LEU A 26 14.80 14.79 -0.23
N ALA A 27 14.26 15.36 -1.29
CA ALA A 27 14.29 16.78 -1.59
C ALA A 27 12.93 17.29 -2.07
N ASP A 28 12.73 18.60 -2.01
CA ASP A 28 11.53 19.29 -2.49
C ASP A 28 10.22 18.73 -1.88
N VAL A 29 10.29 18.27 -0.63
CA VAL A 29 9.15 17.67 0.06
C VAL A 29 8.10 18.74 0.37
N THR A 30 6.88 18.48 -0.06
CA THR A 30 5.70 19.31 0.23
C THR A 30 4.59 18.48 0.83
N VAL A 31 3.86 19.05 1.77
CA VAL A 31 2.67 18.45 2.39
C VAL A 31 1.47 19.33 2.06
N THR A 32 0.43 18.74 1.46
CA THR A 32 -0.76 19.49 1.01
C THR A 32 -2.03 18.77 1.45
N PRO A 33 -3.00 19.46 2.08
CA PRO A 33 -4.26 18.86 2.47
C PRO A 33 -5.04 18.31 1.27
N MET A 34 -5.49 17.06 1.36
CA MET A 34 -6.36 16.43 0.37
C MET A 34 -7.76 17.06 0.42
N LYS A 35 -8.41 17.14 -0.73
CA LYS A 35 -9.78 17.67 -0.85
C LYS A 35 -10.75 16.53 -1.19
N ASN A 36 -11.84 16.44 -0.45
CA ASN A 36 -12.96 15.56 -0.77
C ASN A 36 -13.74 16.05 -2.01
N ALA A 37 -14.79 15.35 -2.41
CA ALA A 37 -15.61 15.70 -3.57
C ALA A 37 -16.27 17.09 -3.47
N LYS A 38 -16.37 17.66 -2.27
CA LYS A 38 -16.90 19.02 -2.04
C LYS A 38 -15.82 20.11 -2.01
N GLY A 39 -14.56 19.73 -2.25
CA GLY A 39 -13.42 20.65 -2.21
C GLY A 39 -12.96 21.00 -0.79
N VAL A 40 -13.33 20.22 0.21
CA VAL A 40 -13.03 20.46 1.64
C VAL A 40 -12.04 19.42 2.15
N HIS A 41 -11.04 19.86 2.90
CA HIS A 41 -10.22 18.98 3.72
C HIS A 41 -11.02 18.61 5.00
N ALA A 42 -11.29 17.35 5.19
CA ALA A 42 -12.13 16.87 6.30
C ALA A 42 -11.33 16.31 7.48
N GLY A 43 -9.99 16.34 7.41
CA GLY A 43 -9.09 15.75 8.39
C GLY A 43 -9.26 14.23 8.53
N LYS A 44 -8.57 13.62 9.47
CA LYS A 44 -8.57 12.15 9.67
C LYS A 44 -9.97 11.54 9.73
N SER A 45 -10.91 12.15 10.43
CA SER A 45 -12.28 11.60 10.59
C SER A 45 -13.06 11.42 9.28
N GLY A 46 -12.65 12.10 8.22
CA GLY A 46 -13.31 12.04 6.90
C GLY A 46 -12.40 11.62 5.75
N MET A 47 -11.09 11.66 5.97
CA MET A 47 -10.06 11.38 4.97
C MET A 47 -8.90 10.58 5.57
N ASP A 48 -9.23 9.49 6.24
CA ASP A 48 -8.29 8.50 6.78
C ASP A 48 -7.72 7.68 5.62
N ALA A 49 -6.66 8.23 4.99
CA ALA A 49 -6.07 7.68 3.77
C ALA A 49 -5.02 6.62 4.13
N GLU A 50 -5.23 5.39 3.70
CA GLU A 50 -4.43 4.22 4.10
C GLU A 50 -3.70 3.55 2.92
N SER A 51 -4.11 3.81 1.69
CA SER A 51 -3.49 3.19 0.53
C SER A 51 -3.56 4.07 -0.70
N LEU A 52 -2.59 3.91 -1.60
CA LEU A 52 -2.49 4.66 -2.84
C LEU A 52 -2.08 3.77 -4.01
N ALA A 53 -2.71 3.94 -5.16
CA ALA A 53 -2.27 3.32 -6.41
C ALA A 53 -2.38 4.30 -7.58
N ILE A 54 -1.46 4.22 -8.54
CA ILE A 54 -1.48 5.02 -9.75
C ILE A 54 -1.84 4.15 -10.94
N ALA A 55 -2.84 4.55 -11.73
CA ALA A 55 -3.22 3.89 -12.96
C ALA A 55 -3.44 4.90 -14.08
N GLY A 56 -2.59 4.88 -15.08
CA GLY A 56 -2.59 5.84 -16.18
C GLY A 56 -2.38 7.27 -15.67
N ASN A 57 -3.35 8.15 -15.89
CA ASN A 57 -3.30 9.56 -15.46
C ASN A 57 -4.07 9.83 -14.15
N ARG A 58 -4.36 8.82 -13.37
CA ARG A 58 -5.12 8.96 -12.12
C ARG A 58 -4.43 8.30 -10.94
N ILE A 59 -4.58 8.94 -9.79
CA ILE A 59 -4.27 8.39 -8.48
C ILE A 59 -5.58 7.88 -7.87
N TYR A 60 -5.53 6.72 -7.27
CA TYR A 60 -6.61 6.13 -6.48
C TYR A 60 -6.14 6.03 -5.04
N VAL A 61 -7.01 6.45 -4.12
CA VAL A 61 -6.70 6.45 -2.68
C VAL A 61 -7.80 5.69 -1.96
N GLY A 62 -7.39 4.70 -1.17
CA GLY A 62 -8.25 3.97 -0.26
C GLY A 62 -8.41 4.72 1.06
N PHE A 63 -9.63 4.80 1.57
CA PHE A 63 -9.95 5.49 2.82
C PHE A 63 -10.65 4.55 3.79
N GLU A 64 -10.27 4.64 5.06
CA GLU A 64 -10.95 3.98 6.18
C GLU A 64 -12.10 4.80 6.77
N GLY A 65 -12.73 4.24 7.81
CA GLY A 65 -13.86 4.86 8.50
C GLY A 65 -15.14 4.91 7.66
N ARG A 66 -15.08 5.54 6.51
CA ARG A 66 -16.05 5.45 5.40
C ARG A 66 -15.35 4.80 4.22
N HIS A 67 -15.35 3.47 4.25
CA HIS A 67 -14.68 2.66 3.25
C HIS A 67 -15.05 3.07 1.84
N ARG A 68 -14.07 3.57 1.10
CA ARG A 68 -14.22 3.99 -0.30
C ARG A 68 -12.86 4.08 -0.97
N ILE A 69 -12.86 4.01 -2.27
CA ILE A 69 -11.76 4.44 -3.10
C ILE A 69 -12.20 5.74 -3.78
N ASP A 70 -11.47 6.82 -3.55
CA ASP A 70 -11.60 8.04 -4.33
C ASP A 70 -10.50 8.11 -5.38
N SER A 71 -10.69 8.94 -6.41
CA SER A 71 -9.71 9.12 -7.47
C SER A 71 -9.42 10.60 -7.72
N TYR A 72 -8.17 10.89 -8.07
CA TYR A 72 -7.67 12.23 -8.38
C TYR A 72 -6.91 12.22 -9.70
N PRO A 73 -6.80 13.33 -10.44
CA PRO A 73 -5.90 13.40 -11.58
C PRO A 73 -4.45 13.30 -11.11
N LEU A 74 -3.58 12.60 -11.83
CA LEU A 74 -2.15 12.51 -11.46
C LEU A 74 -1.50 13.89 -11.54
N ALA A 75 -1.73 14.64 -12.62
CA ALA A 75 -1.27 16.02 -12.73
C ALA A 75 -2.20 16.96 -11.97
N GLY A 76 -1.66 17.69 -10.99
CA GLY A 76 -2.40 18.67 -10.20
C GLY A 76 -3.29 18.08 -9.10
N HIS A 77 -3.02 16.84 -8.66
CA HIS A 77 -3.77 16.15 -7.59
C HIS A 77 -3.88 16.98 -6.32
N ALA A 78 -2.82 17.67 -5.91
CA ALA A 78 -2.78 18.49 -4.70
C ALA A 78 -3.84 19.62 -4.68
N GLN A 79 -4.33 20.07 -5.85
CA GLN A 79 -5.38 21.09 -5.96
C GLN A 79 -6.73 20.51 -6.36
N ALA A 80 -6.78 19.24 -6.76
CA ALA A 80 -7.99 18.62 -7.28
C ALA A 80 -8.95 18.18 -6.17
N ASN A 81 -10.24 18.19 -6.50
CA ASN A 81 -11.24 17.54 -5.66
C ASN A 81 -11.30 16.05 -5.97
N ALA A 82 -11.64 15.26 -4.96
CA ALA A 82 -11.90 13.84 -5.15
C ALA A 82 -13.05 13.59 -6.12
N ALA A 83 -12.91 12.56 -6.93
CA ALA A 83 -13.99 11.95 -7.68
C ALA A 83 -14.18 10.49 -7.24
N PRO A 84 -15.38 9.91 -7.37
CA PRO A 84 -15.58 8.50 -7.04
C PRO A 84 -14.62 7.59 -7.79
N GLY A 85 -14.03 6.65 -7.08
CA GLY A 85 -13.25 5.54 -7.64
C GLY A 85 -14.10 4.27 -7.83
N PRO A 86 -13.46 3.11 -8.03
CA PRO A 86 -14.17 1.84 -8.09
C PRO A 86 -14.73 1.43 -6.73
N ASP A 87 -15.86 0.68 -6.74
CA ASP A 87 -16.41 0.09 -5.54
C ASP A 87 -15.53 -1.02 -4.99
N PHE A 88 -15.49 -1.18 -3.68
CA PHE A 88 -14.72 -2.21 -2.98
C PHE A 88 -15.20 -3.63 -3.21
N LEU A 89 -16.45 -3.84 -3.55
CA LEU A 89 -17.13 -5.12 -3.72
C LEU A 89 -17.28 -5.95 -2.43
N ILE A 90 -16.46 -5.75 -1.40
CA ILE A 90 -16.56 -6.46 -0.14
C ILE A 90 -17.67 -5.84 0.68
N PRO A 91 -18.64 -6.64 1.19
CA PRO A 91 -19.74 -6.10 1.98
C PRO A 91 -19.23 -5.33 3.21
N PRO A 92 -19.79 -4.15 3.52
CA PRO A 92 -19.30 -3.32 4.63
C PRO A 92 -19.34 -4.00 6.00
N TYR A 93 -20.25 -4.96 6.21
CA TYR A 93 -20.35 -5.71 7.48
C TYR A 93 -19.23 -6.77 7.65
N GLU A 94 -18.50 -7.11 6.59
CA GLU A 94 -17.32 -7.97 6.62
C GLU A 94 -16.04 -7.17 6.91
N LEU A 95 -16.12 -5.86 6.83
CA LEU A 95 -14.97 -4.97 7.03
C LEU A 95 -14.95 -4.44 8.47
N ARG A 96 -13.77 -4.45 9.06
CA ARG A 96 -13.52 -3.73 10.31
C ARG A 96 -13.51 -2.23 10.06
N ARG A 97 -13.89 -1.44 11.05
CA ARG A 97 -13.85 0.03 10.95
C ARG A 97 -12.42 0.54 10.82
N ASN A 98 -11.46 -0.12 11.48
CA ASN A 98 -10.02 0.14 11.39
C ASN A 98 -9.31 -1.15 10.99
N GLY A 99 -8.29 -1.07 10.15
CA GLY A 99 -7.58 -2.22 9.58
C GLY A 99 -8.36 -2.85 8.44
N SER A 100 -9.00 -2.04 7.58
CA SER A 100 -9.76 -2.53 6.43
C SER A 100 -8.91 -2.58 5.16
N PHE A 101 -8.58 -1.46 4.53
CA PHE A 101 -7.90 -1.44 3.24
C PHE A 101 -6.56 -0.73 3.31
N GLU A 102 -5.55 -1.49 3.68
CA GLU A 102 -4.19 -0.98 3.77
C GLU A 102 -3.41 -1.13 2.45
N ALA A 103 -3.84 -2.01 1.55
CA ALA A 103 -3.14 -2.23 0.29
C ALA A 103 -4.06 -1.98 -0.90
N LEU A 104 -3.58 -1.17 -1.84
CA LEU A 104 -4.21 -0.89 -3.12
C LEU A 104 -3.14 -0.91 -4.21
N ALA A 105 -3.23 -1.85 -5.15
CA ALA A 105 -2.24 -2.02 -6.20
C ALA A 105 -2.86 -2.11 -7.59
N THR A 106 -2.15 -1.60 -8.59
CA THR A 106 -2.54 -1.69 -10.01
C THR A 106 -1.44 -2.31 -10.85
N ASP A 107 -1.82 -3.21 -11.77
CA ASP A 107 -0.91 -3.71 -12.80
C ASP A 107 -0.98 -2.88 -14.09
N ASP A 108 -0.04 -3.15 -15.01
CA ASP A 108 0.05 -2.47 -16.31
C ASP A 108 -1.18 -2.71 -17.21
N ALA A 109 -1.94 -3.78 -16.98
CA ALA A 109 -3.18 -4.05 -17.68
C ALA A 109 -4.39 -3.28 -17.11
N GLY A 110 -4.19 -2.53 -16.02
CA GLY A 110 -5.20 -1.73 -15.33
C GLY A 110 -6.10 -2.56 -14.40
N ARG A 111 -5.70 -3.79 -14.06
CA ARG A 111 -6.31 -4.55 -12.97
C ARG A 111 -5.90 -3.88 -11.66
N MET A 112 -6.87 -3.63 -10.79
CA MET A 112 -6.64 -3.06 -9.47
C MET A 112 -7.15 -4.01 -8.40
N VAL A 113 -6.32 -4.26 -7.41
CA VAL A 113 -6.65 -5.08 -6.24
C VAL A 113 -6.63 -4.24 -4.98
N ALA A 114 -7.51 -4.56 -4.04
CA ALA A 114 -7.53 -4.03 -2.69
C ALA A 114 -7.45 -5.21 -1.70
N ILE A 115 -6.63 -5.11 -0.66
CA ILE A 115 -6.45 -6.15 0.36
C ILE A 115 -6.66 -5.55 1.73
N ALA A 116 -7.46 -6.24 2.56
CA ALA A 116 -7.71 -5.83 3.94
C ALA A 116 -6.56 -6.21 4.88
N GLU A 117 -6.27 -5.37 5.86
CA GLU A 117 -5.27 -5.61 6.92
C GLU A 117 -5.74 -6.69 7.91
N LYS A 118 -6.95 -6.51 8.46
CA LYS A 118 -7.46 -7.31 9.60
C LYS A 118 -8.86 -7.88 9.38
N SER A 119 -9.53 -7.56 8.29
CA SER A 119 -10.85 -8.11 7.98
C SER A 119 -10.70 -9.52 7.44
N ILE A 120 -11.14 -10.52 8.20
CA ILE A 120 -10.96 -11.95 7.91
C ILE A 120 -12.29 -12.67 7.77
N ASP A 121 -12.30 -13.72 6.96
CA ASP A 121 -13.43 -14.65 6.86
C ASP A 121 -13.45 -15.66 8.03
N THR A 122 -14.43 -16.57 8.02
CA THR A 122 -14.59 -17.61 9.05
C THR A 122 -13.45 -18.63 9.09
N HIS A 123 -12.59 -18.68 8.05
CA HIS A 123 -11.40 -19.52 7.99
C HIS A 123 -10.11 -18.77 8.38
N GLY A 124 -10.22 -17.49 8.71
CA GLY A 124 -9.09 -16.64 9.09
C GLY A 124 -8.31 -16.05 7.91
N ASN A 125 -8.83 -16.14 6.68
CA ASN A 125 -8.22 -15.53 5.51
C ASN A 125 -8.66 -14.07 5.37
N LEU A 126 -7.74 -13.19 4.97
CA LEU A 126 -8.03 -11.77 4.73
C LEU A 126 -8.96 -11.60 3.52
N PHE A 127 -9.91 -10.70 3.64
CA PHE A 127 -10.69 -10.26 2.49
C PHE A 127 -9.85 -9.44 1.53
N ALA A 128 -10.02 -9.70 0.24
CA ALA A 128 -9.44 -8.94 -0.84
C ALA A 128 -10.39 -8.89 -2.03
N ALA A 129 -10.22 -7.93 -2.92
CA ALA A 129 -11.05 -7.81 -4.11
C ALA A 129 -10.26 -7.30 -5.31
N ILE A 130 -10.60 -7.80 -6.49
CA ILE A 130 -10.27 -7.16 -7.76
C ILE A 130 -11.36 -6.12 -8.01
N VAL A 131 -11.06 -4.86 -7.72
CA VAL A 131 -12.03 -3.74 -7.77
C VAL A 131 -12.13 -3.12 -9.16
N ARG A 132 -11.11 -3.32 -10.00
CA ARG A 132 -11.06 -2.84 -11.39
C ARG A 132 -10.37 -3.88 -12.28
N GLY A 133 -10.78 -3.98 -13.54
CA GLY A 133 -10.24 -4.91 -14.54
C GLY A 133 -11.35 -5.70 -15.21
N GLN A 134 -10.96 -6.68 -16.03
CA GLN A 134 -11.91 -7.50 -16.80
C GLN A 134 -12.74 -8.44 -15.90
N GLN A 135 -12.14 -8.95 -14.83
CA GLN A 135 -12.77 -9.88 -13.90
C GLN A 135 -12.76 -9.27 -12.50
N LYS A 136 -13.81 -8.53 -12.16
CA LYS A 136 -14.00 -8.02 -10.80
C LYS A 136 -14.60 -9.07 -9.89
N GLY A 137 -14.21 -9.07 -8.63
CA GLY A 137 -14.79 -9.97 -7.63
C GLY A 137 -13.89 -10.13 -6.40
N ILE A 138 -14.46 -10.71 -5.36
CA ILE A 138 -13.78 -10.98 -4.08
C ILE A 138 -12.88 -12.20 -4.24
N PHE A 139 -11.70 -12.12 -3.65
CA PHE A 139 -10.80 -13.23 -3.40
C PHE A 139 -10.32 -13.18 -1.94
N LYS A 140 -9.51 -14.12 -1.52
CA LYS A 140 -8.97 -14.19 -0.16
C LYS A 140 -7.46 -14.28 -0.19
N VAL A 141 -6.83 -13.79 0.86
CA VAL A 141 -5.39 -13.91 1.09
C VAL A 141 -5.18 -14.72 2.37
N VAL A 142 -4.38 -15.78 2.29
CA VAL A 142 -4.04 -16.58 3.48
C VAL A 142 -3.25 -15.72 4.47
N LYS A 143 -3.81 -15.51 5.66
CA LYS A 143 -3.12 -14.82 6.76
C LYS A 143 -2.25 -15.83 7.50
N ARG A 144 -0.99 -15.48 7.71
CA ARG A 144 -0.01 -16.37 8.37
C ARG A 144 0.71 -15.67 9.52
N GLU A 145 0.95 -16.41 10.59
CA GLU A 145 1.90 -16.08 11.66
C GLU A 145 1.67 -14.72 12.34
N GLY A 146 0.44 -14.23 12.32
CA GLY A 146 0.08 -12.96 12.95
C GLY A 146 0.64 -11.71 12.25
N TYR A 147 1.06 -11.83 10.99
CA TYR A 147 1.40 -10.68 10.16
C TYR A 147 0.12 -10.03 9.61
N ASP A 148 0.13 -8.72 9.53
CA ASP A 148 -0.90 -7.89 8.93
C ASP A 148 -0.38 -7.32 7.61
N VAL A 149 -1.23 -7.27 6.58
CA VAL A 149 -0.92 -6.64 5.29
C VAL A 149 -0.93 -5.13 5.48
N THR A 150 0.10 -4.45 4.97
CA THR A 150 0.19 -2.99 5.04
C THR A 150 0.28 -2.33 3.66
N ASP A 151 0.82 -3.01 2.64
CA ASP A 151 0.78 -2.50 1.27
C ASP A 151 1.01 -3.62 0.25
N ALA A 152 0.81 -3.31 -1.03
CA ALA A 152 1.07 -4.22 -2.14
C ALA A 152 1.46 -3.47 -3.42
N ALA A 153 2.28 -4.10 -4.26
CA ALA A 153 2.65 -3.56 -5.57
C ALA A 153 2.81 -4.70 -6.58
N PHE A 154 2.35 -4.48 -7.82
CA PHE A 154 2.54 -5.44 -8.90
C PHE A 154 3.93 -5.34 -9.51
N LEU A 155 4.54 -6.48 -9.76
CA LEU A 155 5.69 -6.61 -10.65
C LEU A 155 5.26 -6.51 -12.12
N PRO A 156 6.13 -6.12 -13.04
CA PRO A 156 5.82 -6.08 -14.48
C PRO A 156 5.45 -7.43 -15.09
N ASP A 157 5.85 -8.55 -14.47
CA ASP A 157 5.43 -9.90 -14.90
C ASP A 157 4.01 -10.26 -14.47
N GLY A 158 3.35 -9.38 -13.70
CA GLY A 158 1.99 -9.53 -13.23
C GLY A 158 1.85 -10.19 -11.87
N ASP A 159 2.95 -10.62 -11.24
CA ASP A 159 2.93 -11.10 -9.85
C ASP A 159 2.75 -9.93 -8.88
N LEU A 160 2.13 -10.21 -7.74
CA LEU A 160 1.88 -9.23 -6.69
C LEU A 160 2.83 -9.44 -5.52
N LEU A 161 3.58 -8.40 -5.18
CA LEU A 161 4.29 -8.33 -3.91
C LEU A 161 3.34 -7.77 -2.86
N VAL A 162 3.34 -8.38 -1.67
CA VAL A 162 2.54 -7.95 -0.52
C VAL A 162 3.46 -7.72 0.65
N LEU A 163 3.49 -6.49 1.14
CA LEU A 163 4.19 -6.10 2.35
C LEU A 163 3.33 -6.46 3.55
N GLU A 164 3.95 -7.12 4.52
CA GLU A 164 3.31 -7.50 5.76
C GLU A 164 4.19 -7.13 6.95
N ARG A 165 3.58 -6.65 8.01
CA ARG A 165 4.25 -6.34 9.28
C ARG A 165 3.66 -7.10 10.44
N ARG A 166 4.45 -7.24 11.50
CA ARG A 166 4.03 -7.77 12.79
C ARG A 166 4.73 -7.00 13.90
N PHE A 167 3.98 -6.69 14.95
CA PHE A 167 4.55 -6.19 16.20
C PHE A 167 4.29 -7.16 17.35
N SER A 168 5.29 -7.34 18.19
CA SER A 168 5.20 -8.12 19.42
C SER A 168 6.01 -7.44 20.52
N LEU A 169 5.46 -7.35 21.73
CA LEU A 169 6.17 -6.76 22.88
C LEU A 169 7.48 -7.46 23.20
N LEU A 170 7.59 -8.77 22.92
CA LEU A 170 8.78 -9.56 23.19
C LEU A 170 9.77 -9.57 22.02
N ALA A 171 9.29 -9.57 20.78
CA ALA A 171 10.11 -9.72 19.59
C ALA A 171 10.30 -8.41 18.80
N GLY A 172 9.62 -7.32 19.20
CA GLY A 172 9.64 -6.05 18.49
C GLY A 172 8.90 -6.09 17.16
N VAL A 173 9.32 -5.23 16.23
CA VAL A 173 8.80 -5.14 14.87
C VAL A 173 9.44 -6.21 13.99
N ALA A 174 8.65 -6.75 13.07
CA ALA A 174 9.11 -7.61 11.99
C ALA A 174 8.34 -7.24 10.71
N MET A 175 8.99 -7.34 9.57
CA MET A 175 8.37 -7.21 8.26
C MET A 175 8.69 -8.41 7.39
N ARG A 176 7.85 -8.67 6.40
CA ARG A 176 8.15 -9.58 5.31
C ARG A 176 7.47 -9.15 4.02
N ILE A 177 7.98 -9.62 2.90
CA ILE A 177 7.35 -9.48 1.59
C ILE A 177 7.06 -10.89 1.07
N ARG A 178 5.80 -11.14 0.71
CA ARG A 178 5.39 -12.35 -0.01
C ARG A 178 5.14 -12.02 -1.47
N ARG A 179 5.38 -13.00 -2.35
CA ARG A 179 5.12 -12.91 -3.78
C ARG A 179 3.99 -13.85 -4.15
N PHE A 180 2.90 -13.32 -4.71
CA PHE A 180 1.75 -14.06 -5.19
C PHE A 180 1.75 -14.12 -6.71
N ALA A 181 1.57 -15.33 -7.26
CA ALA A 181 1.42 -15.49 -8.70
C ALA A 181 0.21 -14.69 -9.20
N GLY A 182 0.43 -13.81 -10.16
CA GLY A 182 -0.61 -12.91 -10.68
C GLY A 182 -1.80 -13.63 -11.29
N GLU A 183 -1.58 -14.81 -11.86
CA GLU A 183 -2.61 -15.70 -12.43
C GLU A 183 -3.49 -16.36 -11.36
N ALA A 184 -2.99 -16.51 -10.13
CA ALA A 184 -3.77 -17.05 -9.02
C ALA A 184 -4.79 -16.02 -8.48
N ILE A 185 -4.59 -14.72 -8.75
CA ILE A 185 -5.46 -13.64 -8.28
C ILE A 185 -6.69 -13.56 -9.20
N ARG A 186 -7.77 -14.24 -8.78
CA ARG A 186 -9.04 -14.30 -9.50
C ARG A 186 -10.22 -14.37 -8.53
N PRO A 187 -11.43 -13.97 -8.95
CA PRO A 187 -12.62 -14.07 -8.10
C PRO A 187 -12.82 -15.48 -7.54
N GLY A 188 -13.13 -15.55 -6.24
CA GLY A 188 -13.36 -16.82 -5.52
C GLY A 188 -12.09 -17.58 -5.10
N ALA A 189 -10.90 -17.15 -5.53
CA ALA A 189 -9.65 -17.81 -5.13
C ALA A 189 -9.28 -17.48 -3.67
N THR A 190 -8.52 -18.38 -3.06
CA THR A 190 -7.73 -18.09 -1.85
C THR A 190 -6.26 -18.17 -2.25
N VAL A 191 -5.58 -17.03 -2.20
CA VAL A 191 -4.19 -16.92 -2.67
C VAL A 191 -3.21 -16.96 -1.51
N ASP A 192 -2.05 -17.50 -1.81
CA ASP A 192 -0.92 -17.59 -0.91
C ASP A 192 0.37 -17.53 -1.73
N GLY A 193 1.50 -17.25 -1.08
CA GLY A 193 2.77 -17.19 -1.77
C GLY A 193 3.97 -17.28 -0.83
N PRO A 194 5.15 -17.59 -1.37
CA PRO A 194 6.37 -17.67 -0.60
C PRO A 194 6.78 -16.31 -0.05
N VAL A 195 7.46 -16.33 1.09
CA VAL A 195 8.20 -15.19 1.62
C VAL A 195 9.48 -15.04 0.81
N ILE A 196 9.67 -13.90 0.17
CA ILE A 196 10.87 -13.58 -0.62
C ILE A 196 11.85 -12.68 0.14
N MET A 197 11.36 -11.94 1.14
CA MET A 197 12.17 -11.09 2.03
C MET A 197 11.58 -11.10 3.43
N GLN A 198 12.44 -11.09 4.45
CA GLN A 198 12.03 -10.95 5.85
C GLN A 198 13.10 -10.22 6.64
N ALA A 199 12.67 -9.33 7.56
CA ALA A 199 13.55 -8.59 8.44
C ALA A 199 12.93 -8.43 9.84
N TYR A 200 13.81 -8.28 10.85
CA TYR A 200 13.44 -8.13 12.25
C TYR A 200 14.13 -6.91 12.84
N GLY A 201 13.42 -6.06 13.56
CA GLY A 201 13.94 -4.81 14.14
C GLY A 201 15.14 -4.99 15.09
N GLY A 202 15.26 -6.17 15.74
CA GLY A 202 16.41 -6.48 16.58
C GLY A 202 17.74 -6.71 15.83
N THR A 203 17.69 -6.97 14.52
CA THR A 203 18.86 -7.29 13.68
C THR A 203 18.98 -6.41 12.45
N HIS A 204 17.90 -5.74 12.05
CA HIS A 204 17.85 -4.89 10.87
C HIS A 204 17.27 -3.53 11.26
N ARG A 205 17.69 -2.50 10.55
CA ARG A 205 17.13 -1.16 10.74
C ARG A 205 15.82 -1.04 9.98
N ILE A 206 14.76 -1.56 10.60
CA ILE A 206 13.37 -1.45 10.15
C ILE A 206 12.52 -0.87 11.26
N ASP A 207 11.37 -0.33 10.91
CA ASP A 207 10.34 0.15 11.83
C ASP A 207 8.96 -0.33 11.37
N ASN A 208 7.93 0.41 11.62
CA ASN A 208 6.55 0.15 11.23
C ASN A 208 6.39 0.35 9.71
N MET A 209 6.79 -0.67 8.91
CA MET A 209 6.76 -0.59 7.44
C MET A 209 5.34 -0.62 6.93
N GLU A 210 4.88 0.46 6.26
CA GLU A 210 3.49 0.65 5.85
C GLU A 210 3.32 0.98 4.36
N GLY A 211 4.34 1.48 3.68
CA GLY A 211 4.26 1.76 2.25
C GLY A 211 5.28 0.97 1.43
N MET A 212 4.89 0.56 0.22
CA MET A 212 5.76 -0.15 -0.72
C MET A 212 5.48 0.26 -2.16
N ASP A 213 6.53 0.44 -2.94
CA ASP A 213 6.42 0.60 -4.39
C ASP A 213 7.56 -0.11 -5.10
N ILE A 214 7.38 -0.38 -6.39
CA ILE A 214 8.35 -1.04 -7.26
C ILE A 214 8.75 -0.08 -8.36
N LEU A 215 10.03 0.19 -8.46
CA LEU A 215 10.57 1.00 -9.55
C LEU A 215 11.53 0.18 -10.41
N ARG A 216 11.60 0.53 -11.68
CA ARG A 216 12.62 0.04 -12.59
C ARG A 216 13.80 1.00 -12.55
N ALA A 217 14.96 0.50 -12.13
CA ALA A 217 16.19 1.28 -12.12
C ALA A 217 16.80 1.41 -13.54
N ASP A 218 17.75 2.32 -13.72
CA ASP A 218 18.41 2.58 -15.01
C ASP A 218 19.16 1.35 -15.55
N ASP A 219 19.60 0.45 -14.67
CA ASP A 219 20.23 -0.83 -15.05
C ASP A 219 19.22 -1.91 -15.49
N GLY A 220 17.93 -1.57 -15.48
CA GLY A 220 16.83 -2.46 -15.84
C GLY A 220 16.36 -3.37 -14.71
N ALA A 221 17.04 -3.39 -13.56
CA ALA A 221 16.61 -4.15 -12.40
C ALA A 221 15.35 -3.54 -11.75
N HIS A 222 14.59 -4.38 -11.07
CA HIS A 222 13.46 -3.92 -10.23
C HIS A 222 13.96 -3.68 -8.81
N HIS A 223 13.62 -2.51 -8.28
CA HIS A 223 13.89 -2.15 -6.90
C HIS A 223 12.57 -2.01 -6.14
N VAL A 224 12.54 -2.56 -4.94
CA VAL A 224 11.44 -2.34 -3.99
C VAL A 224 11.85 -1.20 -3.07
N ILE A 225 11.03 -0.16 -3.01
CA ILE A 225 11.12 0.87 -2.00
C ILE A 225 10.07 0.58 -0.94
N ILE A 226 10.46 0.63 0.33
CA ILE A 226 9.55 0.52 1.46
C ILE A 226 9.72 1.72 2.39
N VAL A 227 8.60 2.15 2.98
CA VAL A 227 8.56 3.31 3.88
C VAL A 227 7.94 2.89 5.21
N SER A 228 8.44 3.43 6.32
CA SER A 228 7.80 3.26 7.62
C SER A 228 7.10 4.54 8.06
N ASP A 229 6.04 4.38 8.85
CA ASP A 229 5.38 5.42 9.61
C ASP A 229 5.90 5.42 11.05
N ASP A 230 6.18 6.60 11.60
CA ASP A 230 6.62 6.77 12.99
C ASP A 230 5.45 6.92 13.97
N ASN A 231 4.20 6.90 13.49
CA ASN A 231 2.98 7.06 14.30
C ASN A 231 3.02 8.29 15.24
N ASN A 232 3.75 9.34 14.87
CA ASN A 232 4.07 10.48 15.72
C ASN A 232 4.67 10.07 17.07
N SER A 233 5.38 8.95 17.14
CA SER A 233 5.99 8.38 18.34
C SER A 233 7.47 8.73 18.40
N PRO A 234 7.98 9.27 19.52
CA PRO A 234 9.41 9.55 19.68
C PRO A 234 10.28 8.27 19.72
N LEU A 235 9.65 7.09 19.74
CA LEU A 235 10.32 5.78 19.75
C LEU A 235 10.37 5.12 18.38
N GLN A 236 9.70 5.69 17.38
CA GLN A 236 9.64 5.17 16.01
C GLN A 236 10.30 6.14 15.04
N ASN A 237 10.61 5.66 13.85
CA ASN A 237 11.30 6.45 12.82
C ASN A 237 10.60 6.32 11.48
N THR A 238 10.47 7.42 10.76
CA THR A 238 10.16 7.41 9.34
C THR A 238 11.42 7.04 8.56
N LEU A 239 11.42 5.88 7.96
CA LEU A 239 12.53 5.32 7.18
C LEU A 239 12.07 5.12 5.74
N MET A 240 12.98 5.32 4.79
CA MET A 240 12.83 4.86 3.42
C MET A 240 13.98 3.92 3.10
N LEU A 241 13.66 2.70 2.70
CA LEU A 241 14.63 1.66 2.38
C LEU A 241 14.43 1.21 0.93
N GLU A 242 15.52 0.90 0.25
CA GLU A 242 15.52 0.42 -1.13
C GLU A 242 16.25 -0.90 -1.22
N PHE A 243 15.65 -1.88 -1.89
CA PHE A 243 16.20 -3.20 -2.11
C PHE A 243 16.14 -3.55 -3.59
N ARG A 244 17.22 -4.09 -4.13
CA ARG A 244 17.21 -4.69 -5.46
C ARG A 244 16.57 -6.09 -5.36
N LEU A 245 15.57 -6.36 -6.20
CA LEU A 245 15.07 -7.71 -6.37
C LEU A 245 16.11 -8.54 -7.14
N ALA A 246 16.37 -9.73 -6.63
CA ALA A 246 17.11 -10.74 -7.40
C ALA A 246 16.17 -11.33 -8.46
N ASP A 247 16.72 -11.58 -9.63
CA ASP A 247 16.03 -12.25 -10.73
C ASP A 247 15.65 -13.69 -10.34
#